data_c9754b4b03c6185afa6615587267c3c1
#
_entry.id   c9754b4b03c6185afa6615587267c3c1
#
_cell.length_a   1.000
_cell.length_b   1.000
_cell.length_c   1.000
_cell.angle_alpha   90.00
_cell.angle_beta   90.00
_cell.angle_gamma   90.00
#
_symmetry.space_group_name_H-M   'P 1'
#
loop_
_entity.id
_entity.type
_entity.pdbx_description
1 polymer ?
#
loop_
_entity_poly.entity_id
_entity_poly.type
_entity_poly.pdbx_seq_one_letter_code
_entity_poly.pdbx_strand_id
1 'polypeptide(L)'
;MAKLGFYFDAESCIACHTCQVACKDVHNLPVGTNYRVVRSFCTGGGWTPRIYNISLPAQGCDTCAELRELGEEPACVASCPMRAIEFGDIDELAAKHEGEPLENGCPAIPNEEMCNKNFIMRVKDCMMDEDFDEYIV
;
A
#
# COMPACT_ATOMS: atom_id res chain seq x y z
N MET A 1 -23.64 -3.63 3.93
CA MET A 1 -22.60 -4.28 3.10
C MET A 1 -21.23 -3.86 3.57
N ALA A 2 -20.34 -4.83 3.70
CA ALA A 2 -18.97 -4.53 4.08
C ALA A 2 -18.26 -3.74 2.97
N LYS A 3 -17.53 -2.70 3.36
CA LYS A 3 -16.70 -1.93 2.44
C LYS A 3 -15.30 -2.53 2.49
N LEU A 4 -14.98 -3.38 1.53
CA LEU A 4 -13.68 -4.04 1.49
C LEU A 4 -12.58 -3.07 1.06
N GLY A 5 -11.46 -3.14 1.72
CA GLY A 5 -10.33 -2.28 1.44
C GLY A 5 -9.03 -2.79 2.03
N PHE A 6 -8.00 -1.99 1.91
CA PHE A 6 -6.66 -2.32 2.37
C PHE A 6 -6.20 -1.38 3.48
N TYR A 7 -5.47 -1.95 4.43
CA TYR A 7 -4.67 -1.20 5.40
C TYR A 7 -3.20 -1.42 5.07
N PHE A 8 -2.43 -0.36 5.07
CA PHE A 8 -1.00 -0.40 4.81
C PHE A 8 -0.24 0.31 5.92
N ASP A 9 0.80 -0.33 6.44
CA ASP A 9 1.66 0.22 7.49
C ASP A 9 2.98 0.69 6.89
N ALA A 10 3.11 2.00 6.67
CA ALA A 10 4.32 2.58 6.10
C ALA A 10 5.53 2.48 7.04
N GLU A 11 5.28 2.37 8.35
CA GLU A 11 6.37 2.18 9.33
C GLU A 11 7.05 0.83 9.18
N SER A 12 6.31 -0.20 8.78
CA SER A 12 6.83 -1.57 8.67
C SER A 12 7.37 -1.90 7.29
N CYS A 13 6.98 -1.18 6.25
CA CYS A 13 7.35 -1.49 4.87
C CYS A 13 8.84 -1.25 4.63
N ILE A 14 9.52 -2.26 4.04
CA ILE A 14 10.96 -2.20 3.74
C ILE A 14 11.24 -2.05 2.24
N ALA A 15 10.21 -1.82 1.43
CA ALA A 15 10.33 -1.64 -0.02
C ALA A 15 10.96 -2.85 -0.75
N CYS A 16 10.66 -4.07 -0.29
CA CYS A 16 11.20 -5.28 -0.91
C CYS A 16 10.54 -5.63 -2.25
N HIS A 17 9.42 -4.98 -2.60
CA HIS A 17 8.63 -5.19 -3.80
C HIS A 17 7.99 -6.59 -3.91
N THR A 18 8.02 -7.40 -2.85
CA THR A 18 7.44 -8.74 -2.86
C THR A 18 5.95 -8.73 -3.18
N CYS A 19 5.20 -7.77 -2.62
CA CYS A 19 3.76 -7.63 -2.86
C CYS A 19 3.47 -7.34 -4.34
N GLN A 20 4.26 -6.50 -4.97
CA GLN A 20 4.12 -6.17 -6.39
C GLN A 20 4.42 -7.39 -7.27
N VAL A 21 5.49 -8.09 -6.98
CA VAL A 21 5.90 -9.29 -7.73
C VAL A 21 4.88 -10.42 -7.56
N ALA A 22 4.43 -10.66 -6.33
CA ALA A 22 3.43 -11.71 -6.06
C ALA A 22 2.12 -11.45 -6.79
N CYS A 23 1.66 -10.20 -6.79
CA CYS A 23 0.45 -9.80 -7.52
C CYS A 23 0.61 -10.04 -9.02
N LYS A 24 1.79 -9.69 -9.55
CA LYS A 24 2.11 -9.87 -10.96
C LYS A 24 2.13 -11.35 -11.35
N ASP A 25 2.69 -12.20 -10.50
CA ASP A 25 2.75 -13.64 -10.75
C ASP A 25 1.37 -14.29 -10.68
N VAL A 26 0.58 -13.98 -9.68
CA VAL A 26 -0.76 -14.54 -9.49
C VAL A 26 -1.69 -14.20 -10.66
N HIS A 27 -1.62 -12.94 -11.13
CA HIS A 27 -2.47 -12.46 -12.21
C HIS A 27 -1.84 -12.62 -13.60
N ASN A 28 -0.64 -13.20 -13.67
CA ASN A 28 0.08 -13.46 -14.94
C ASN A 28 0.19 -12.19 -15.79
N LEU A 29 0.64 -11.10 -15.18
CA LEU A 29 0.70 -9.80 -15.85
C LEU A 29 1.97 -9.68 -16.70
N PRO A 30 1.88 -9.09 -17.90
CA PRO A 30 3.06 -8.86 -18.74
C PRO A 30 3.93 -7.73 -18.18
N VAL A 31 5.13 -7.63 -18.73
CA VAL A 31 6.05 -6.54 -18.39
C VAL A 31 5.38 -5.19 -18.65
N GLY A 32 5.48 -4.29 -17.69
CA GLY A 32 4.89 -2.95 -17.79
C GLY A 32 3.49 -2.84 -17.22
N THR A 33 2.84 -3.97 -16.88
CA THR A 33 1.52 -3.98 -16.28
C THR A 33 1.63 -4.38 -14.81
N ASN A 34 1.12 -3.56 -13.92
CA ASN A 34 1.14 -3.82 -12.48
C ASN A 34 -0.21 -3.45 -11.86
N TYR A 35 -0.78 -4.35 -11.06
CA TYR A 35 -2.00 -4.07 -10.29
C TYR A 35 -1.67 -3.53 -8.91
N ARG A 36 -0.45 -3.71 -8.45
CA ARG A 36 0.05 -3.13 -7.21
C ARG A 36 1.43 -2.55 -7.46
N VAL A 37 1.67 -1.36 -6.93
CA VAL A 37 2.91 -0.62 -7.17
C VAL A 37 3.53 -0.21 -5.85
N VAL A 38 4.84 -0.40 -5.73
CA VAL A 38 5.61 0.11 -4.59
C VAL A 38 6.40 1.33 -5.06
N ARG A 39 6.20 2.46 -4.38
CA ARG A 39 6.90 3.71 -4.69
C ARG A 39 7.65 4.19 -3.45
N SER A 40 8.80 4.78 -3.68
CA SER A 40 9.67 5.27 -2.61
C SER A 40 9.92 6.75 -2.76
N PHE A 41 9.91 7.47 -1.63
CA PHE A 41 10.07 8.92 -1.58
C PHE A 41 11.05 9.30 -0.48
N CYS A 42 11.69 10.46 -0.62
CA CYS A 42 12.47 11.02 0.45
C CYS A 42 12.11 12.48 0.66
N THR A 43 12.18 12.92 1.91
CA THR A 43 11.91 14.28 2.31
C THR A 43 13.07 14.81 3.14
N GLY A 44 13.10 16.14 3.34
CA GLY A 44 14.03 16.77 4.26
C GLY A 44 15.44 16.92 3.80
N GLY A 45 15.83 16.49 2.64
CA GLY A 45 17.15 16.67 2.00
C GLY A 45 18.35 16.89 2.93
N GLY A 46 19.54 17.17 2.36
CA GLY A 46 20.71 17.51 3.16
C GLY A 46 21.29 16.33 3.94
N TRP A 47 21.64 16.57 5.22
CA TRP A 47 22.37 15.59 6.02
C TRP A 47 21.53 14.46 6.60
N THR A 48 20.21 14.66 6.72
CA THR A 48 19.31 13.68 7.34
C THR A 48 18.05 13.48 6.51
N PRO A 49 18.15 12.91 5.29
CA PRO A 49 16.95 12.65 4.50
C PRO A 49 16.10 11.59 5.18
N ARG A 50 14.78 11.78 5.15
CA ARG A 50 13.82 10.80 5.65
C ARG A 50 13.22 10.07 4.47
N ILE A 51 13.20 8.75 4.56
CA ILE A 51 12.73 7.89 3.48
C ILE A 51 11.43 7.20 3.91
N TYR A 52 10.47 7.13 3.00
CA TYR A 52 9.28 6.33 3.21
C TYR A 52 8.89 5.60 1.93
N ASN A 53 8.22 4.47 2.10
CA ASN A 53 7.80 3.61 1.01
C ASN A 53 6.30 3.40 1.09
N ILE A 54 5.63 3.36 -0.06
CA ILE A 54 4.20 3.15 -0.13
C ILE A 54 3.91 2.04 -1.12
N SER A 55 3.11 1.05 -0.69
CA SER A 55 2.57 0.01 -1.57
C SER A 55 1.10 0.31 -1.77
N LEU A 56 0.70 0.60 -3.00
CA LEU A 56 -0.67 1.01 -3.30
C LEU A 56 -1.30 0.14 -4.37
N PRO A 57 -2.63 -0.08 -4.29
CA PRO A 57 -3.36 -0.75 -5.36
C PRO A 57 -3.50 0.20 -6.55
N ALA A 58 -2.92 -0.19 -7.68
CA ALA A 58 -2.97 0.59 -8.91
C ALA A 58 -4.20 0.24 -9.74
N GLN A 59 -4.35 0.90 -10.87
CA GLN A 59 -5.46 0.62 -11.77
C GLN A 59 -5.45 -0.84 -12.21
N GLY A 60 -6.61 -1.48 -12.20
CA GLY A 60 -6.73 -2.90 -12.53
C GLY A 60 -6.77 -3.84 -11.33
N CYS A 61 -6.43 -3.37 -10.14
CA CYS A 61 -6.51 -4.19 -8.92
C CYS A 61 -7.97 -4.62 -8.68
N ASP A 62 -8.20 -5.94 -8.68
CA ASP A 62 -9.52 -6.52 -8.43
C ASP A 62 -9.65 -7.08 -7.01
N THR A 63 -8.74 -6.75 -6.12
CA THR A 63 -8.66 -7.24 -4.74
C THR A 63 -8.48 -8.76 -4.64
N CYS A 64 -7.92 -9.38 -5.69
CA CYS A 64 -7.71 -10.84 -5.77
C CYS A 64 -8.99 -11.63 -5.52
N ALA A 65 -10.07 -11.26 -6.21
CA ALA A 65 -11.39 -11.86 -5.99
C ALA A 65 -11.38 -13.37 -6.09
N GLU A 66 -10.64 -13.95 -7.05
CA GLU A 66 -10.56 -15.40 -7.22
C GLU A 66 -9.93 -16.10 -6.00
N LEU A 67 -8.85 -15.54 -5.46
CA LEU A 67 -8.21 -16.08 -4.25
C LEU A 67 -9.14 -16.00 -3.05
N ARG A 68 -9.88 -14.90 -2.92
CA ARG A 68 -10.83 -14.72 -1.80
C ARG A 68 -11.97 -15.71 -1.87
N GLU A 69 -12.42 -16.06 -3.07
CA GLU A 69 -13.45 -17.10 -3.27
C GLU A 69 -12.96 -18.46 -2.81
N LEU A 70 -11.65 -18.72 -2.89
CA LEU A 70 -11.03 -19.94 -2.40
C LEU A 70 -10.74 -19.91 -0.89
N GLY A 71 -11.07 -18.82 -0.22
CA GLY A 71 -10.79 -18.65 1.20
C GLY A 71 -9.37 -18.19 1.51
N GLU A 72 -8.64 -17.75 0.52
CA GLU A 72 -7.26 -17.29 0.67
C GLU A 72 -7.17 -15.76 0.72
N GLU A 73 -6.07 -15.27 1.27
CA GLU A 73 -5.79 -13.84 1.31
C GLU A 73 -5.35 -13.33 -0.07
N PRO A 74 -5.52 -12.02 -0.36
CA PRO A 74 -4.91 -11.43 -1.54
C PRO A 74 -3.41 -11.70 -1.57
N ALA A 75 -2.85 -11.85 -2.77
CA ALA A 75 -1.44 -12.21 -2.94
C ALA A 75 -0.49 -11.23 -2.24
N CYS A 76 -0.78 -9.93 -2.30
CA CYS A 76 0.05 -8.92 -1.66
C CYS A 76 0.06 -9.05 -0.14
N VAL A 77 -1.08 -9.39 0.46
CA VAL A 77 -1.19 -9.58 1.91
C VAL A 77 -0.41 -10.83 2.34
N ALA A 78 -0.60 -11.93 1.62
CA ALA A 78 0.03 -13.21 1.97
C ALA A 78 1.55 -13.17 1.81
N SER A 79 2.06 -12.39 0.85
CA SER A 79 3.48 -12.38 0.51
C SER A 79 4.31 -11.38 1.31
N CYS A 80 3.69 -10.41 1.95
CA CYS A 80 4.45 -9.35 2.65
C CYS A 80 5.20 -9.92 3.84
N PRO A 81 6.56 -9.89 3.85
CA PRO A 81 7.34 -10.46 4.95
C PRO A 81 7.20 -9.66 6.25
N MET A 82 6.92 -8.37 6.14
CA MET A 82 6.76 -7.48 7.31
C MET A 82 5.32 -7.37 7.78
N ARG A 83 4.39 -8.05 7.12
CA ARG A 83 2.95 -8.01 7.44
C ARG A 83 2.41 -6.57 7.47
N ALA A 84 2.90 -5.75 6.55
CA ALA A 84 2.51 -4.34 6.46
C ALA A 84 1.17 -4.12 5.77
N ILE A 85 0.60 -5.15 5.13
CA ILE A 85 -0.63 -5.04 4.36
C ILE A 85 -1.71 -5.95 4.97
N GLU A 86 -2.89 -5.38 5.20
CA GLU A 86 -4.06 -6.14 5.65
C GLU A 86 -5.24 -5.84 4.72
N PHE A 87 -6.12 -6.80 4.55
CA PHE A 87 -7.31 -6.67 3.72
C PHE A 87 -8.55 -7.10 4.52
N GLY A 88 -9.62 -6.38 4.36
CA GLY A 88 -10.88 -6.69 5.02
C GLY A 88 -11.86 -5.54 4.96
N ASP A 89 -12.84 -5.54 5.86
CA ASP A 89 -13.76 -4.42 5.99
C ASP A 89 -13.02 -3.19 6.48
N ILE A 90 -13.13 -2.09 5.75
CA ILE A 90 -12.35 -0.88 6.04
C ILE A 90 -12.69 -0.30 7.41
N ASP A 91 -13.94 -0.41 7.84
CA ASP A 91 -14.36 0.09 9.15
C ASP A 91 -13.76 -0.76 10.27
N GLU A 92 -13.71 -2.09 10.08
CA GLU A 92 -13.09 -3.00 11.05
C GLU A 92 -11.58 -2.78 11.12
N LEU A 93 -10.93 -2.54 9.99
CA LEU A 93 -9.50 -2.25 9.95
C LEU A 93 -9.20 -0.92 10.66
N ALA A 94 -10.02 0.09 10.44
CA ALA A 94 -9.86 1.39 11.11
C ALA A 94 -10.03 1.25 12.63
N ALA A 95 -10.98 0.45 13.08
CA ALA A 95 -11.20 0.20 14.51
C ALA A 95 -10.04 -0.58 15.13
N LYS A 96 -9.52 -1.58 14.42
CA LYS A 96 -8.37 -2.38 14.87
C LYS A 96 -7.12 -1.52 15.08
N HIS A 97 -6.94 -0.51 14.26
CA HIS A 97 -5.78 0.37 14.30
C HIS A 97 -6.08 1.75 14.90
N GLU A 98 -7.13 1.83 15.71
CA GLU A 98 -7.49 3.07 16.41
C GLU A 98 -6.32 3.56 17.25
N GLY A 99 -6.05 4.87 17.21
CA GLY A 99 -4.93 5.48 17.92
C GLY A 99 -3.65 5.60 17.11
N GLU A 100 -3.58 4.97 15.93
CA GLU A 100 -2.45 5.14 15.02
C GLU A 100 -2.69 6.34 14.09
N PRO A 101 -1.63 6.96 13.55
CA PRO A 101 -1.81 8.06 12.59
C PRO A 101 -2.27 7.54 11.24
N LEU A 102 -3.57 7.42 11.05
CA LEU A 102 -4.19 6.86 9.83
C LEU A 102 -4.57 7.96 8.84
N GLU A 103 -4.22 7.78 7.57
CA GLU A 103 -4.56 8.69 6.48
C GLU A 103 -4.98 7.89 5.25
N ASN A 104 -5.80 8.49 4.39
CA ASN A 104 -6.23 7.86 3.14
C ASN A 104 -5.27 8.12 1.98
N GLY A 105 -4.35 9.03 2.16
CA GLY A 105 -3.35 9.39 1.16
C GLY A 105 -2.36 10.37 1.75
N CYS A 106 -1.39 10.80 0.96
CA CYS A 106 -0.40 11.80 1.38
C CYS A 106 -0.09 12.72 0.20
N PRO A 107 0.63 13.85 0.43
CA PRO A 107 0.94 14.77 -0.68
C PRO A 107 1.60 14.10 -1.88
N ALA A 108 2.45 13.08 -1.65
CA ALA A 108 3.11 12.36 -2.73
C ALA A 108 2.15 11.47 -3.52
N ILE A 109 1.17 10.86 -2.84
CA ILE A 109 0.19 9.96 -3.46
C ILE A 109 -1.20 10.33 -2.96
N PRO A 110 -1.93 11.19 -3.71
CA PRO A 110 -3.32 11.51 -3.36
C PRO A 110 -4.23 10.29 -3.49
N ASN A 111 -5.28 10.25 -2.70
CA ASN A 111 -6.22 9.13 -2.71
C ASN A 111 -6.85 8.89 -4.10
N GLU A 112 -6.97 9.94 -4.91
CA GLU A 112 -7.55 9.84 -6.26
C GLU A 112 -6.74 8.98 -7.21
N GLU A 113 -5.45 8.79 -6.94
CA GLU A 113 -4.58 7.96 -7.77
C GLU A 113 -4.74 6.47 -7.49
N MET A 114 -5.45 6.12 -6.43
CA MET A 114 -5.63 4.73 -6.04
C MET A 114 -6.84 4.11 -6.70
N CYS A 115 -6.67 2.88 -7.17
CA CYS A 115 -7.76 2.09 -7.74
C CYS A 115 -8.86 1.84 -6.69
N ASN A 116 -8.47 1.47 -5.49
CA ASN A 116 -9.40 1.20 -4.40
C ASN A 116 -9.35 2.35 -3.38
N LYS A 117 -10.41 3.15 -3.35
CA LYS A 117 -10.49 4.31 -2.46
C LYS A 117 -10.74 3.94 -1.00
N ASN A 118 -11.09 2.67 -0.75
CA ASN A 118 -11.15 2.13 0.61
C ASN A 118 -9.73 1.71 1.03
N PHE A 119 -8.87 2.69 1.19
CA PHE A 119 -7.46 2.48 1.52
C PHE A 119 -7.11 3.39 2.69
N ILE A 120 -6.59 2.80 3.76
CA ILE A 120 -6.05 3.55 4.89
C ILE A 120 -4.61 3.12 5.11
N MET A 121 -3.78 4.04 5.55
CA MET A 121 -2.39 3.72 5.86
C MET A 121 -1.94 4.39 7.14
N ARG A 122 -1.09 3.69 7.87
CA ARG A 122 -0.38 4.26 9.00
C ARG A 122 0.81 5.03 8.46
N VAL A 123 0.81 6.34 8.63
CA VAL A 123 1.81 7.22 8.04
C VAL A 123 2.97 7.48 8.99
N LYS A 124 4.13 7.74 8.41
CA LYS A 124 5.26 8.31 9.13
C LYS A 124 5.10 9.82 9.16
N ASP A 125 5.67 10.48 10.15
CA ASP A 125 5.59 11.95 10.26
C ASP A 125 6.04 12.65 8.97
N CYS A 126 7.12 12.16 8.36
CA CYS A 126 7.68 12.75 7.15
C CYS A 126 6.81 12.60 5.91
N MET A 127 5.83 11.69 5.91
CA MET A 127 4.96 11.46 4.75
C MET A 127 4.01 12.62 4.48
N MET A 128 3.74 13.44 5.47
CA MET A 128 2.83 14.59 5.31
C MET A 128 3.55 15.85 4.82
N ASP A 129 4.87 15.80 4.64
CA ASP A 129 5.64 16.90 4.09
C ASP A 129 5.31 17.09 2.60
N GLU A 130 5.12 18.34 2.19
CA GLU A 130 4.86 18.68 0.78
C GLU A 130 6.14 18.72 -0.05
N ASP A 131 7.29 18.82 0.60
CA ASP A 131 8.60 18.87 -0.06
C ASP A 131 9.19 17.46 -0.09
N PHE A 132 8.97 16.76 -1.17
CA PHE A 132 9.42 15.37 -1.32
C PHE A 132 9.96 15.13 -2.73
N ASP A 133 10.86 14.15 -2.84
CA ASP A 133 11.37 13.64 -4.12
C ASP A 133 11.10 12.15 -4.22
N GLU A 134 10.61 11.71 -5.37
CA GLU A 134 10.46 10.29 -5.65
C GLU A 134 11.75 9.74 -6.22
N TYR A 135 12.16 8.55 -5.78
CA TYR A 135 13.31 7.88 -6.36
C TYR A 135 12.97 6.44 -6.74
N ILE A 136 13.70 5.93 -7.73
CA ILE A 136 13.51 4.56 -8.22
C ILE A 136 14.43 3.63 -7.44
N VAL A 137 13.82 2.59 -6.90
CA VAL A 137 14.52 1.58 -6.12
C VAL A 137 14.77 0.34 -6.96
#